data_a970434ece99b82d3dfaa06ad7133b76
#
_entry.id   a970434ece99b82d3dfaa06ad7133b76
#
_cell.length_a   1.000
_cell.length_b   1.000
_cell.length_c   1.000
_cell.angle_alpha   90.00
_cell.angle_beta   90.00
_cell.angle_gamma   90.00
#
_symmetry.space_group_name_H-M   'P 1'
#
loop_
_entity.id
_entity.type
_entity.pdbx_description
1 polymer ?
#
loop_
_entity_poly.entity_id
_entity_poly.type
_entity_poly.pdbx_seq_one_letter_code
_entity_poly.pdbx_strand_id
1 'polypeptide(L)' 'MSKQDAVIALLRQGDGTTIDAIMDVTNWQQHSVRGFFAGVIKKKLKLVLSSKKIDGNRIYWIRKRRTAS' A
#
# COMPACT_ATOMS: atom_id res chain seq x y z
N MET A 1 -16.08 5.77 -3.50
CA MET A 1 -14.69 5.53 -3.11
C MET A 1 -13.85 5.24 -4.33
N SER A 2 -12.74 5.91 -4.47
CA SER A 2 -11.85 5.64 -5.60
C SER A 2 -11.02 4.38 -5.34
N LYS A 3 -10.45 3.83 -6.41
CA LYS A 3 -9.56 2.68 -6.27
C LYS A 3 -8.36 3.02 -5.39
N GLN A 4 -7.85 4.25 -5.49
CA GLN A 4 -6.75 4.70 -4.65
C GLN A 4 -7.13 4.69 -3.16
N ASP A 5 -8.33 5.15 -2.85
CA ASP A 5 -8.82 5.12 -1.47
C ASP A 5 -8.92 3.69 -0.94
N ALA A 6 -9.38 2.77 -1.78
CA ALA A 6 -9.46 1.37 -1.40
C ALA A 6 -8.09 0.78 -1.10
N VAL A 7 -7.09 1.12 -1.92
CA VAL A 7 -5.72 0.65 -1.69
C VAL A 7 -5.17 1.20 -0.37
N ILE A 8 -5.38 2.49 -0.13
CA ILE A 8 -4.91 3.12 1.11
C ILE A 8 -5.57 2.47 2.32
N ALA A 9 -6.86 2.19 2.23
CA ALA A 9 -7.58 1.52 3.31
C ALA A 9 -7.01 0.13 3.60
N LEU A 10 -6.68 -0.63 2.55
CA LEU A 10 -6.06 -1.94 2.72
C LEU A 10 -4.70 -1.84 3.39
N LEU A 11 -3.90 -0.86 2.98
CA LEU A 11 -2.56 -0.67 3.56
C LEU A 11 -2.61 -0.22 5.02
N ARG A 12 -3.70 0.41 5.42
CA ARG A 12 -3.88 0.88 6.79
C ARG A 12 -4.40 -0.19 7.74
N GLN A 13 -4.82 -1.32 7.22
CA GLN A 13 -5.27 -2.41 8.08
C GLN A 13 -4.12 -2.88 8.98
N GLY A 14 -4.45 -3.31 10.18
CA GLY A 14 -3.45 -3.74 11.15
C GLY A 14 -2.55 -4.86 10.64
N ASP A 15 -3.11 -5.75 9.84
CA ASP A 15 -2.36 -6.87 9.27
C ASP A 15 -1.71 -6.54 7.93
N GLY A 16 -1.95 -5.34 7.40
CA GLY A 16 -1.44 -4.97 6.10
C GLY A 16 -2.17 -5.66 4.96
N THR A 17 -1.56 -5.67 3.78
CA THR A 17 -2.16 -6.30 2.61
C THR A 17 -1.07 -6.80 1.68
N THR A 18 -1.46 -7.63 0.71
CA THR A 18 -0.56 -8.12 -0.33
C THR A 18 -0.84 -7.40 -1.64
N ILE A 19 0.13 -7.46 -2.57
CA ILE A 19 -0.10 -6.95 -3.92
C ILE A 19 -1.26 -7.69 -4.58
N ASP A 20 -1.36 -9.00 -4.37
CA ASP A 20 -2.46 -9.79 -4.94
C ASP A 20 -3.82 -9.28 -4.46
N ALA A 21 -3.96 -8.98 -3.18
CA ALA A 21 -5.20 -8.46 -2.64
C ALA A 21 -5.53 -7.08 -3.24
N ILE A 22 -4.52 -6.24 -3.41
CA ILE A 22 -4.71 -4.93 -4.05
C ILE A 22 -5.15 -5.10 -5.50
N MET A 23 -4.53 -6.02 -6.23
CA MET A 23 -4.90 -6.30 -7.62
C MET A 23 -6.35 -6.77 -7.73
N ASP A 24 -6.79 -7.61 -6.78
CA ASP A 24 -8.17 -8.09 -6.75
C ASP A 24 -9.17 -6.94 -6.55
N VAL A 25 -8.87 -6.04 -5.65
CA VAL A 25 -9.77 -4.93 -5.32
C VAL A 25 -9.78 -3.88 -6.42
N THR A 26 -8.63 -3.59 -7.02
CA THR A 26 -8.48 -2.51 -7.99
C THR A 26 -8.57 -2.96 -9.42
N ASN A 27 -8.36 -4.24 -9.68
CA ASN A 27 -8.19 -4.78 -11.01
C ASN A 27 -6.98 -4.21 -11.75
N TRP A 28 -6.02 -3.69 -11.00
CA TRP A 28 -4.77 -3.19 -11.55
C TRP A 28 -3.80 -4.33 -11.79
N GLN A 29 -2.83 -4.10 -12.67
CA GLN A 29 -1.72 -5.01 -12.86
C GLN A 29 -0.66 -4.77 -11.80
N GLN A 30 0.24 -5.74 -11.62
CA GLN A 30 1.26 -5.67 -10.58
C GLN A 30 2.13 -4.43 -10.69
N HIS A 31 2.57 -4.10 -11.90
CA HIS A 31 3.42 -2.93 -12.10
C HIS A 31 2.67 -1.62 -11.80
N SER A 32 1.36 -1.60 -12.01
CA SER A 32 0.55 -0.43 -11.65
C SER A 32 0.48 -0.25 -10.14
N VAL A 33 0.37 -1.35 -9.40
CA VAL A 33 0.38 -1.30 -7.93
C VAL A 33 1.72 -0.75 -7.43
N ARG A 34 2.80 -1.25 -8.00
CA ARG A 34 4.15 -0.79 -7.61
C ARG A 34 4.36 0.67 -7.97
N GLY A 35 3.87 1.10 -9.13
CA GLY A 35 3.92 2.51 -9.53
C GLY A 35 3.14 3.40 -8.58
N PHE A 36 1.98 2.93 -8.14
CA PHE A 36 1.17 3.64 -7.16
C PHE A 36 1.93 3.80 -5.84
N PHE A 37 2.59 2.74 -5.38
CA PHE A 37 3.39 2.80 -4.16
C PHE A 37 4.48 3.86 -4.27
N ALA A 38 5.23 3.85 -5.36
CA ALA A 38 6.36 4.78 -5.54
C ALA A 38 5.89 6.21 -5.80
N GLY A 39 4.88 6.38 -6.65
CA GLY A 39 4.45 7.69 -7.09
C GLY A 39 3.47 8.36 -6.12
N VAL A 40 2.47 7.64 -5.66
CA VAL A 40 1.44 8.23 -4.83
C VAL A 40 1.75 8.10 -3.36
N ILE A 41 2.05 6.91 -2.90
CA ILE A 41 2.26 6.68 -1.46
C ILE A 41 3.51 7.41 -0.98
N LYS A 42 4.63 7.25 -1.66
CA LYS A 42 5.90 7.81 -1.21
C LYS A 42 6.04 9.28 -1.57
N LYS A 43 5.73 9.67 -2.80
CA LYS A 43 5.95 11.05 -3.26
C LYS A 43 4.81 11.98 -2.95
N LYS A 44 3.59 11.61 -3.38
CA LYS A 44 2.45 12.52 -3.26
C LYS A 44 1.95 12.61 -1.83
N LEU A 45 1.75 11.48 -1.18
CA LEU A 45 1.22 11.44 0.18
C LEU A 45 2.31 11.44 1.24
N LYS A 46 3.54 11.18 0.84
CA LYS A 46 4.70 11.15 1.75
C LYS A 46 4.50 10.20 2.92
N LEU A 47 3.84 9.09 2.66
CA LEU A 47 3.63 8.07 3.67
C LEU A 47 4.78 7.08 3.66
N VAL A 48 5.06 6.50 4.81
CA VAL A 48 6.11 5.49 4.93
C VAL A 48 5.50 4.13 4.59
N LEU A 49 5.94 3.55 3.48
CA LEU A 49 5.53 2.22 3.08
C LEU A 49 6.52 1.20 3.63
N SER A 50 6.02 0.26 4.38
CA SER A 50 6.81 -0.82 4.94
C SER A 50 6.37 -2.16 4.37
N SER A 51 7.24 -3.13 4.38
CA SER A 51 6.91 -4.47 3.94
C SER A 51 7.66 -5.51 4.75
N LYS A 52 7.09 -6.70 4.80
CA LYS A 52 7.69 -7.83 5.48
C LYS A 52 7.30 -9.11 4.73
N LYS A 53 8.25 -10.03 4.61
CA LYS A 53 7.97 -11.31 3.99
C LYS A 53 7.55 -12.31 5.07
N ILE A 54 6.37 -12.88 4.91
CA ILE A 54 5.83 -13.87 5.83
C ILE A 54 5.38 -15.08 5.03
N ASP A 55 5.96 -16.24 5.31
CA ASP A 55 5.62 -17.51 4.65
C ASP A 55 5.62 -17.41 3.12
N GLY A 56 6.61 -16.71 2.57
CA GLY A 56 6.73 -16.55 1.13
C GLY A 56 5.88 -15.44 0.54
N ASN A 57 5.02 -14.85 1.33
CA ASN A 57 4.18 -13.72 0.91
C ASN A 57 4.70 -12.43 1.48
N ARG A 58 4.72 -11.39 0.65
CA ARG A 58 5.14 -10.07 1.10
C ARG A 58 3.92 -9.27 1.50
N ILE A 59 3.90 -8.83 2.74
CA ILE A 59 2.83 -8.00 3.30
C ILE A 59 3.29 -6.56 3.30
N TYR A 60 2.42 -5.65 2.86
CA TYR A 60 2.70 -4.22 2.82
C TYR A 60 1.75 -3.48 3.74
N TRP A 61 2.25 -2.42 4.36
CA TRP A 61 1.43 -1.51 5.17
C TRP A 61 2.05 -0.13 5.13
N ILE A 62 1.24 0.88 5.47
CA ILE A 62 1.72 2.24 5.57
C ILE A 62 1.66 2.70 7.02
N ARG A 63 2.64 3.51 7.37
CA ARG A 63 2.64 4.21 8.65
C ARG A 63 2.36 5.66 8.41
N LYS A 64 1.51 6.23 9.24
CA LYS A 64 1.32 7.66 9.21
C LYS A 64 2.64 8.31 9.59
N ARG A 65 3.11 9.21 8.72
CA ARG A 65 4.35 9.92 9.02
C ARG A 65 4.18 10.68 10.33
N ARG A 66 5.08 10.43 11.24
CA ARG A 66 5.09 11.14 12.49
C ARG A 66 5.42 12.59 12.21
N THR A 67 4.47 13.47 12.35
CA THR A 67 4.81 14.88 12.38
C THR A 67 5.67 15.09 13.60
N ALA A 68 6.86 15.58 13.38
CA ALA A 68 7.73 15.96 14.47
C ALA A 68 7.01 17.06 15.23
N SER A 69 6.38 16.71 16.25
CA SER A 69 5.83 17.68 17.16
C SER A 69 6.87 17.99 18.19
#